data_f739ca04e5b66a134b6bddd64b4ef700
#
_entry.id   f739ca04e5b66a134b6bddd64b4ef700
#
_cell.length_a   1.000
_cell.length_b   1.000
_cell.length_c   1.000
_cell.angle_alpha   90.00
_cell.angle_beta   90.00
_cell.angle_gamma   90.00
#
_symmetry.space_group_name_H-M   'P 1'
#
loop_
_entity.id
_entity.type
_entity.pdbx_description
1 polymer ?
#
loop_
_entity_poly.entity_id
_entity_poly.type
_entity_poly.pdbx_seq_one_letter_code
_entity_poly.pdbx_strand_id
1 'polypeptide(L)'
;LATGLGISSVVIALAAQDIAKSFLAGISIISDRPFEIGDYITVGDLSGTVEDITFRTTRIRNADDQVIVLPNSVLSDNNIINSSKRDCRRFRIVLTLELDTPLKKVTQLTENIKLALTTHPQVINETVKVFFETISADGIDLSIDLKTSALEYVDYLKFKEEINYTLLDMVNQAKIGLAYPSQSIYLKKD
;
A
#
# COMPACT_ATOMS: atom_id res chain seq x y z
N LEU A 1 22.25 28.33 -48.53
CA LEU A 1 22.80 27.02 -48.09
C LEU A 1 22.95 26.94 -46.58
N ALA A 2 23.42 27.95 -45.86
CA ALA A 2 23.60 27.94 -44.40
C ALA A 2 22.25 27.84 -43.64
N THR A 3 21.16 28.43 -44.10
CA THR A 3 19.84 28.38 -43.51
C THR A 3 19.19 26.99 -43.61
N GLY A 4 19.42 26.26 -44.70
CA GLY A 4 18.90 24.89 -44.85
C GLY A 4 19.55 23.87 -43.95
N LEU A 5 20.86 24.00 -43.69
CA LEU A 5 21.60 23.13 -42.75
C LEU A 5 21.17 23.36 -41.29
N GLY A 6 20.85 24.62 -40.93
CA GLY A 6 20.37 24.93 -39.57
C GLY A 6 19.02 24.32 -39.24
N ILE A 7 18.06 24.34 -40.18
CA ILE A 7 16.73 23.75 -39.99
C ILE A 7 16.81 22.24 -39.91
N SER A 8 17.62 21.59 -40.75
CA SER A 8 17.79 20.14 -40.74
C SER A 8 18.41 19.63 -39.43
N SER A 9 19.35 20.39 -38.84
CA SER A 9 19.96 19.99 -37.56
C SER A 9 18.99 20.07 -36.38
N VAL A 10 18.06 21.05 -36.38
CA VAL A 10 17.01 21.16 -35.36
C VAL A 10 16.03 19.99 -35.45
N VAL A 11 15.60 19.61 -36.65
CA VAL A 11 14.70 18.45 -36.84
C VAL A 11 15.33 17.16 -36.36
N ILE A 12 16.62 16.93 -36.65
CA ILE A 12 17.34 15.74 -36.18
C ILE A 12 17.47 15.77 -34.63
N ALA A 13 17.78 16.94 -34.06
CA ALA A 13 17.89 17.08 -32.61
C ALA A 13 16.58 16.77 -31.89
N LEU A 14 15.45 17.26 -32.42
CA LEU A 14 14.11 16.97 -31.88
C LEU A 14 13.75 15.47 -32.02
N ALA A 15 14.11 14.84 -33.13
CA ALA A 15 13.86 13.42 -33.34
C ALA A 15 14.71 12.51 -32.42
N ALA A 16 15.91 12.96 -32.01
CA ALA A 16 16.79 12.24 -31.10
C ALA A 16 16.53 12.54 -29.60
N GLN A 17 15.69 13.51 -29.28
CA GLN A 17 15.47 14.02 -27.93
C GLN A 17 15.09 12.92 -26.94
N ASP A 18 14.11 12.05 -27.27
CA ASP A 18 13.62 11.01 -26.39
C ASP A 18 14.66 9.94 -26.10
N ILE A 19 15.49 9.62 -27.09
CA ILE A 19 16.60 8.68 -26.93
C ILE A 19 17.64 9.25 -25.97
N ALA A 20 18.04 10.50 -26.17
CA ALA A 20 18.99 11.18 -25.31
C ALA A 20 18.44 11.31 -23.87
N LYS A 21 17.17 11.66 -23.70
CA LYS A 21 16.50 11.75 -22.41
C LYS A 21 16.51 10.40 -21.67
N SER A 22 16.14 9.31 -22.35
CA SER A 22 16.15 7.97 -21.75
C SER A 22 17.54 7.52 -21.37
N PHE A 23 18.56 7.87 -22.16
CA PHE A 23 19.96 7.52 -21.87
C PHE A 23 20.47 8.27 -20.63
N LEU A 24 20.26 9.58 -20.55
CA LEU A 24 20.64 10.40 -19.38
C LEU A 24 19.91 9.95 -18.12
N ALA A 25 18.61 9.64 -18.23
CA ALA A 25 17.83 9.09 -17.13
C ALA A 25 18.42 7.72 -16.66
N GLY A 26 18.86 6.87 -17.59
CA GLY A 26 19.49 5.60 -17.25
C GLY A 26 20.80 5.79 -16.47
N ILE A 27 21.63 6.75 -16.87
CA ILE A 27 22.86 7.09 -16.12
C ILE A 27 22.50 7.56 -14.70
N SER A 28 21.50 8.44 -14.55
CA SER A 28 21.06 8.92 -13.24
C SER A 28 20.54 7.78 -12.37
N ILE A 29 19.71 6.88 -12.90
CA ILE A 29 19.18 5.71 -12.16
C ILE A 29 20.33 4.81 -11.67
N ILE A 30 21.32 4.54 -12.52
CA ILE A 30 22.48 3.69 -12.16
C ILE A 30 23.37 4.38 -11.12
N SER A 31 23.53 5.72 -11.20
CA SER A 31 24.35 6.49 -10.28
C SER A 31 23.68 6.67 -8.91
N ASP A 32 22.41 7.11 -8.90
CA ASP A 32 21.70 7.51 -7.68
C ASP A 32 21.02 6.33 -6.98
N ARG A 33 20.82 5.22 -7.70
CA ARG A 33 20.22 3.95 -7.22
C ARG A 33 18.92 4.15 -6.43
N PRO A 34 17.91 4.82 -6.98
CA PRO A 34 16.60 4.94 -6.31
C PRO A 34 15.97 3.55 -6.11
N PHE A 35 16.28 2.60 -6.96
CA PHE A 35 15.95 1.17 -6.86
C PHE A 35 17.09 0.33 -7.46
N GLU A 36 17.11 -0.96 -7.14
CA GLU A 36 18.08 -1.93 -7.60
C GLU A 36 17.38 -3.14 -8.24
N ILE A 37 18.16 -3.99 -8.93
CA ILE A 37 17.61 -5.27 -9.46
C ILE A 37 17.15 -6.11 -8.28
N GLY A 38 15.93 -6.64 -8.36
CA GLY A 38 15.26 -7.36 -7.30
C GLY A 38 14.27 -6.52 -6.48
N ASP A 39 14.33 -5.19 -6.56
CA ASP A 39 13.38 -4.32 -5.87
C ASP A 39 11.99 -4.37 -6.51
N TYR A 40 10.95 -4.37 -5.68
CA TYR A 40 9.58 -4.19 -6.13
C TYR A 40 9.24 -2.70 -6.18
N ILE A 41 8.99 -2.18 -7.37
CA ILE A 41 8.70 -0.77 -7.61
C ILE A 41 7.30 -0.57 -8.21
N THR A 42 6.73 0.61 -7.96
CA THR A 42 5.51 1.08 -8.61
C THR A 42 5.79 2.43 -9.27
N VAL A 43 5.39 2.56 -10.54
CA VAL A 43 5.55 3.76 -11.36
C VAL A 43 4.23 4.03 -12.08
N GLY A 44 3.51 5.06 -11.66
CA GLY A 44 2.12 5.26 -12.10
C GLY A 44 1.26 4.05 -11.76
N ASP A 45 0.58 3.49 -12.74
CA ASP A 45 -0.28 2.30 -12.58
C ASP A 45 0.47 0.97 -12.76
N LEU A 46 1.77 1.00 -13.08
CA LEU A 46 2.57 -0.19 -13.32
C LEU A 46 3.38 -0.54 -12.08
N SER A 47 3.37 -1.82 -11.72
CA SER A 47 4.14 -2.33 -10.58
C SER A 47 4.78 -3.68 -10.90
N GLY A 48 5.96 -3.93 -10.32
CA GLY A 48 6.66 -5.19 -10.51
C GLY A 48 8.04 -5.20 -9.90
N THR A 49 8.67 -6.37 -9.94
CA THR A 49 10.05 -6.58 -9.52
C THR A 49 11.00 -6.19 -10.65
N VAL A 50 12.02 -5.39 -10.35
CA VAL A 50 13.03 -4.98 -11.31
C VAL A 50 13.89 -6.19 -11.68
N GLU A 51 13.93 -6.55 -12.97
CA GLU A 51 14.76 -7.65 -13.47
C GLU A 51 16.06 -7.18 -14.08
N ASP A 52 16.02 -6.04 -14.77
CA ASP A 52 17.18 -5.54 -15.51
C ASP A 52 17.12 -4.02 -15.65
N ILE A 53 18.27 -3.38 -15.60
CA ILE A 53 18.43 -1.93 -15.79
C ILE A 53 19.51 -1.72 -16.84
N THR A 54 19.11 -1.21 -18.01
CA THR A 54 20.01 -0.83 -19.09
C THR A 54 20.13 0.69 -19.19
N PHE A 55 21.00 1.19 -20.06
CA PHE A 55 21.15 2.63 -20.28
C PHE A 55 19.88 3.32 -20.79
N ARG A 56 18.99 2.59 -21.50
CA ARG A 56 17.79 3.18 -22.10
C ARG A 56 16.48 2.70 -21.50
N THR A 57 16.45 1.47 -20.98
CA THR A 57 15.23 0.82 -20.51
C THR A 57 15.47 0.07 -19.21
N THR A 58 14.44 0.02 -18.39
CA THR A 58 14.33 -0.85 -17.22
C THR A 58 13.24 -1.88 -17.47
N ARG A 59 13.49 -3.13 -17.10
CA ARG A 59 12.53 -4.24 -17.18
C ARG A 59 11.99 -4.56 -15.80
N ILE A 60 10.69 -4.63 -15.67
CA ILE A 60 10.04 -5.07 -14.45
C ILE A 60 9.12 -6.26 -14.76
N ARG A 61 8.99 -7.20 -13.81
CA ARG A 61 8.07 -8.34 -13.88
C ARG A 61 6.91 -8.09 -12.94
N ASN A 62 5.69 -8.09 -13.47
CA ASN A 62 4.48 -7.89 -12.67
C ASN A 62 4.03 -9.19 -11.94
N ALA A 63 2.94 -9.10 -11.18
CA ALA A 63 2.38 -10.24 -10.45
C ALA A 63 1.82 -11.35 -11.36
N ASP A 64 1.49 -11.03 -12.61
CA ASP A 64 1.00 -11.98 -13.61
C ASP A 64 2.16 -12.63 -14.41
N ASP A 65 3.40 -12.46 -13.94
CA ASP A 65 4.63 -12.97 -14.57
C ASP A 65 4.94 -12.35 -15.93
N GLN A 66 4.35 -11.19 -16.25
CA GLN A 66 4.57 -10.47 -17.50
C GLN A 66 5.75 -9.51 -17.36
N VAL A 67 6.58 -9.44 -18.41
CA VAL A 67 7.69 -8.47 -18.45
C VAL A 67 7.20 -7.16 -19.07
N ILE A 68 7.36 -6.09 -18.32
CA ILE A 68 7.06 -4.72 -18.76
C ILE A 68 8.40 -4.01 -19.01
N VAL A 69 8.56 -3.47 -20.21
CA VAL A 69 9.78 -2.72 -20.59
C VAL A 69 9.45 -1.23 -20.58
N LEU A 70 10.09 -0.51 -19.69
CA LEU A 70 9.89 0.92 -19.49
C LEU A 70 11.10 1.70 -20.00
N PRO A 71 10.92 2.73 -20.86
CA PRO A 71 11.98 3.70 -21.13
C PRO A 71 12.40 4.41 -19.84
N ASN A 72 13.69 4.58 -19.61
CA ASN A 72 14.19 5.22 -18.38
C ASN A 72 13.71 6.68 -18.24
N SER A 73 13.39 7.36 -19.36
CA SER A 73 12.76 8.67 -19.32
C SER A 73 11.39 8.65 -18.59
N VAL A 74 10.60 7.59 -18.76
CA VAL A 74 9.31 7.44 -18.06
C VAL A 74 9.53 7.30 -16.56
N LEU A 75 10.57 6.56 -16.14
CA LEU A 75 10.94 6.42 -14.72
C LEU A 75 11.41 7.74 -14.13
N SER A 76 12.17 8.52 -14.88
CA SER A 76 12.67 9.83 -14.43
C SER A 76 11.56 10.89 -14.34
N ASP A 77 10.53 10.80 -15.17
CA ASP A 77 9.42 11.75 -15.22
C ASP A 77 8.31 11.47 -14.21
N ASN A 78 8.29 10.28 -13.61
CA ASN A 78 7.24 9.86 -12.70
C ASN A 78 7.77 9.62 -11.27
N ASN A 79 6.86 9.68 -10.31
CA ASN A 79 7.17 9.25 -8.95
C ASN A 79 7.38 7.75 -8.91
N ILE A 80 8.50 7.32 -8.30
CA ILE A 80 8.82 5.92 -8.10
C ILE A 80 8.58 5.57 -6.63
N ILE A 81 7.73 4.59 -6.38
CA ILE A 81 7.52 4.02 -5.04
C ILE A 81 8.32 2.73 -4.95
N ASN A 82 9.39 2.72 -4.16
CA ASN A 82 10.17 1.52 -3.88
C ASN A 82 9.62 0.81 -2.65
N SER A 83 8.95 -0.30 -2.87
CA SER A 83 8.32 -1.09 -1.80
C SER A 83 9.31 -2.01 -1.08
N SER A 84 10.47 -2.31 -1.67
CA SER A 84 11.49 -3.16 -1.03
C SER A 84 12.34 -2.39 -0.02
N LYS A 85 12.49 -1.08 -0.17
CA LYS A 85 13.24 -0.20 0.76
C LYS A 85 12.43 0.26 1.97
N ARG A 86 11.32 -0.43 2.31
CA ARG A 86 10.52 -0.10 3.49
C ARG A 86 11.10 -0.74 4.75
N ASP A 87 11.05 -0.04 5.87
CA ASP A 87 11.47 -0.55 7.18
C ASP A 87 10.33 -1.26 7.93
N CYS A 88 9.09 -1.03 7.53
CA CYS A 88 7.90 -1.62 8.15
C CYS A 88 6.71 -1.60 7.19
N ARG A 89 5.71 -2.43 7.46
CA ARG A 89 4.41 -2.38 6.79
C ARG A 89 3.34 -1.83 7.72
N ARG A 90 2.45 -1.02 7.18
CA ARG A 90 1.27 -0.55 7.90
C ARG A 90 0.16 -1.58 7.77
N PHE A 91 -0.47 -1.88 8.89
CA PHE A 91 -1.72 -2.62 8.98
C PHE A 91 -2.81 -1.69 9.50
N ARG A 92 -3.93 -1.62 8.79
CA ARG A 92 -5.11 -0.89 9.22
C ARG A 92 -6.35 -1.75 8.98
N ILE A 93 -7.21 -1.81 9.99
CA ILE A 93 -8.54 -2.42 9.92
C ILE A 93 -9.52 -1.59 10.73
N VAL A 94 -10.78 -1.58 10.32
CA VAL A 94 -11.89 -1.00 11.07
C VAL A 94 -12.83 -2.14 11.43
N LEU A 95 -13.15 -2.26 12.71
CA LEU A 95 -14.19 -3.15 13.21
C LEU A 95 -15.44 -2.33 13.47
N THR A 96 -16.51 -2.61 12.74
CA THR A 96 -17.81 -1.96 12.96
C THR A 96 -18.64 -2.85 13.86
N LEU A 97 -18.91 -2.35 15.07
CA LEU A 97 -19.71 -3.02 16.10
C LEU A 97 -21.16 -2.59 16.01
N GLU A 98 -22.09 -3.44 16.48
CA GLU A 98 -23.51 -3.06 16.57
C GLU A 98 -23.73 -1.80 17.40
N LEU A 99 -24.68 -0.96 16.96
CA LEU A 99 -24.93 0.38 17.54
C LEU A 99 -25.44 0.31 18.98
N ASP A 100 -26.12 -0.77 19.36
CA ASP A 100 -26.65 -1.02 20.70
C ASP A 100 -25.61 -1.59 21.67
N THR A 101 -24.36 -1.74 21.23
CA THR A 101 -23.26 -2.22 22.09
C THR A 101 -23.02 -1.27 23.26
N PRO A 102 -23.11 -1.74 24.53
CA PRO A 102 -22.90 -0.89 25.68
C PRO A 102 -21.50 -0.27 25.70
N LEU A 103 -21.40 1.03 25.96
CA LEU A 103 -20.14 1.78 25.98
C LEU A 103 -19.05 1.10 26.83
N LYS A 104 -19.41 0.52 27.97
CA LYS A 104 -18.47 -0.20 28.85
C LYS A 104 -17.81 -1.37 28.14
N LYS A 105 -18.56 -2.11 27.31
CA LYS A 105 -18.02 -3.22 26.53
C LYS A 105 -17.09 -2.71 25.42
N VAL A 106 -17.47 -1.62 24.74
CA VAL A 106 -16.63 -0.99 23.70
C VAL A 106 -15.30 -0.56 24.28
N THR A 107 -15.30 0.14 25.43
CA THR A 107 -14.08 0.59 26.10
C THR A 107 -13.20 -0.60 26.50
N GLN A 108 -13.79 -1.63 27.11
CA GLN A 108 -13.04 -2.83 27.54
C GLN A 108 -12.46 -3.58 26.35
N LEU A 109 -13.20 -3.74 25.25
CA LEU A 109 -12.71 -4.36 24.02
C LEU A 109 -11.54 -3.58 23.43
N THR A 110 -11.65 -2.24 23.36
CA THR A 110 -10.58 -1.35 22.88
C THR A 110 -9.28 -1.52 23.67
N GLU A 111 -9.38 -1.55 25.01
CA GLU A 111 -8.21 -1.76 25.87
C GLU A 111 -7.60 -3.15 25.71
N ASN A 112 -8.43 -4.20 25.66
CA ASN A 112 -7.98 -5.57 25.47
C ASN A 112 -7.27 -5.75 24.11
N ILE A 113 -7.84 -5.20 23.04
CA ILE A 113 -7.22 -5.22 21.71
C ILE A 113 -5.87 -4.52 21.74
N LYS A 114 -5.81 -3.31 22.35
CA LYS A 114 -4.56 -2.56 22.44
C LYS A 114 -3.49 -3.35 23.19
N LEU A 115 -3.85 -3.99 24.31
CA LEU A 115 -2.92 -4.81 25.09
C LEU A 115 -2.42 -6.02 24.27
N ALA A 116 -3.31 -6.77 23.63
CA ALA A 116 -2.96 -7.94 22.84
C ALA A 116 -2.03 -7.57 21.67
N LEU A 117 -2.33 -6.47 20.96
CA LEU A 117 -1.51 -6.02 19.84
C LEU A 117 -0.14 -5.50 20.30
N THR A 118 -0.06 -4.84 21.44
CA THR A 118 1.21 -4.35 21.99
C THR A 118 2.13 -5.49 22.45
N THR A 119 1.59 -6.64 22.79
CA THR A 119 2.38 -7.83 23.19
C THR A 119 2.77 -8.73 22.03
N HIS A 120 2.26 -8.48 20.83
CA HIS A 120 2.52 -9.30 19.66
C HIS A 120 3.96 -9.11 19.13
N PRO A 121 4.73 -10.19 18.88
CA PRO A 121 6.17 -10.10 18.57
C PRO A 121 6.51 -9.37 17.27
N GLN A 122 5.63 -9.39 16.28
CA GLN A 122 5.84 -8.73 14.98
C GLN A 122 5.25 -7.32 14.92
N VAL A 123 4.62 -6.83 15.99
CA VAL A 123 4.06 -5.47 16.05
C VAL A 123 5.10 -4.51 16.62
N ILE A 124 5.22 -3.34 16.01
CA ILE A 124 6.04 -2.26 16.53
C ILE A 124 5.20 -1.51 17.57
N ASN A 125 5.42 -1.80 18.85
CA ASN A 125 4.58 -1.42 19.99
C ASN A 125 4.20 0.05 20.03
N GLU A 126 5.14 0.95 19.77
CA GLU A 126 4.93 2.41 19.82
C GLU A 126 3.95 2.92 18.76
N THR A 127 3.66 2.08 17.75
CA THR A 127 2.80 2.45 16.63
C THR A 127 1.36 1.99 16.78
N VAL A 128 1.05 1.21 17.83
CA VAL A 128 -0.29 0.66 18.07
C VAL A 128 -1.27 1.77 18.41
N LYS A 129 -2.28 1.93 17.57
CA LYS A 129 -3.36 2.88 17.70
C LYS A 129 -4.69 2.16 17.62
N VAL A 130 -5.45 2.16 18.69
CA VAL A 130 -6.80 1.59 18.74
C VAL A 130 -7.73 2.67 19.29
N PHE A 131 -8.66 3.11 18.47
CA PHE A 131 -9.57 4.20 18.83
C PHE A 131 -11.00 3.89 18.41
N PHE A 132 -11.94 4.37 19.22
CA PHE A 132 -13.30 4.58 18.81
C PHE A 132 -13.32 5.79 17.87
N GLU A 133 -13.40 5.56 16.55
CA GLU A 133 -13.21 6.58 15.53
C GLU A 133 -14.50 7.33 15.21
N THR A 134 -15.61 6.61 15.00
CA THR A 134 -16.88 7.22 14.61
C THR A 134 -18.09 6.39 15.01
N ILE A 135 -19.26 7.05 15.02
CA ILE A 135 -20.58 6.43 15.08
C ILE A 135 -21.26 6.73 13.75
N SER A 136 -21.62 5.69 13.02
CA SER A 136 -22.30 5.79 11.74
C SER A 136 -23.71 5.16 11.80
N ALA A 137 -24.45 5.25 10.71
CA ALA A 137 -25.73 4.54 10.59
C ALA A 137 -25.55 3.01 10.61
N ASP A 138 -24.36 2.53 10.23
CA ASP A 138 -24.05 1.11 10.19
C ASP A 138 -23.58 0.56 11.54
N GLY A 139 -23.05 1.41 12.42
CA GLY A 139 -22.57 0.96 13.73
C GLY A 139 -21.52 1.86 14.38
N ILE A 140 -20.77 1.27 15.30
CA ILE A 140 -19.67 1.88 16.04
C ILE A 140 -18.36 1.41 15.42
N ASP A 141 -17.55 2.33 14.89
CA ASP A 141 -16.28 2.00 14.24
C ASP A 141 -15.11 2.09 15.23
N LEU A 142 -14.44 0.96 15.42
CA LEU A 142 -13.15 0.88 16.08
C LEU A 142 -12.05 0.81 15.02
N SER A 143 -11.24 1.85 14.94
CA SER A 143 -10.08 1.91 14.06
C SER A 143 -8.86 1.32 14.76
N ILE A 144 -8.20 0.39 14.08
CA ILE A 144 -6.95 -0.24 14.51
C ILE A 144 -5.90 0.06 13.46
N ASP A 145 -4.85 0.75 13.85
CA ASP A 145 -3.74 1.13 12.97
C ASP A 145 -2.43 0.84 13.69
N LEU A 146 -1.54 0.11 13.04
CA LEU A 146 -0.25 -0.26 13.58
C LEU A 146 0.77 -0.50 12.46
N LYS A 147 2.04 -0.61 12.83
CA LYS A 147 3.10 -1.04 11.94
C LYS A 147 3.66 -2.39 12.38
N THR A 148 4.03 -3.21 11.41
CA THR A 148 4.62 -4.54 11.62
C THR A 148 6.01 -4.64 10.99
N SER A 149 6.86 -5.46 11.59
CA SER A 149 8.17 -5.84 11.06
C SER A 149 8.11 -6.94 9.98
N ALA A 150 6.93 -7.48 9.69
CA ALA A 150 6.73 -8.45 8.61
C ALA A 150 6.89 -7.78 7.24
N LEU A 151 8.09 -7.78 6.68
CA LEU A 151 8.44 -7.09 5.43
C LEU A 151 8.04 -7.89 4.21
N GLU A 152 8.32 -9.20 4.21
CA GLU A 152 7.96 -10.10 3.12
C GLU A 152 6.44 -10.19 2.95
N TYR A 153 5.98 -10.27 1.68
CA TYR A 153 4.55 -10.22 1.40
C TYR A 153 3.79 -11.41 2.01
N VAL A 154 4.34 -12.62 1.91
CA VAL A 154 3.72 -13.82 2.47
C VAL A 154 3.67 -13.76 4.00
N ASP A 155 4.73 -13.28 4.65
CA ASP A 155 4.76 -13.14 6.11
C ASP A 155 3.81 -12.05 6.59
N TYR A 156 3.65 -10.99 5.81
CA TYR A 156 2.62 -9.97 6.08
C TYR A 156 1.19 -10.52 5.95
N LEU A 157 0.94 -11.41 4.99
CA LEU A 157 -0.38 -12.07 4.88
C LEU A 157 -0.67 -12.98 6.08
N LYS A 158 0.32 -13.77 6.52
CA LYS A 158 0.20 -14.59 7.74
C LYS A 158 -0.04 -13.73 8.98
N PHE A 159 0.71 -12.65 9.11
CA PHE A 159 0.51 -11.67 10.16
C PHE A 159 -0.92 -11.10 10.16
N LYS A 160 -1.43 -10.71 8.99
CA LYS A 160 -2.83 -10.23 8.86
C LYS A 160 -3.84 -11.28 9.30
N GLU A 161 -3.63 -12.52 8.88
CA GLU A 161 -4.51 -13.64 9.23
C GLU A 161 -4.54 -13.86 10.75
N GLU A 162 -3.37 -13.90 11.40
CA GLU A 162 -3.23 -14.06 12.85
C GLU A 162 -3.91 -12.94 13.63
N ILE A 163 -3.69 -11.69 13.23
CA ILE A 163 -4.36 -10.54 13.83
C ILE A 163 -5.87 -10.62 13.65
N ASN A 164 -6.35 -10.97 12.46
CA ASN A 164 -7.79 -11.08 12.21
C ASN A 164 -8.45 -12.18 13.07
N TYR A 165 -7.79 -13.33 13.24
CA TYR A 165 -8.27 -14.38 14.16
C TYR A 165 -8.31 -13.88 15.61
N THR A 166 -7.27 -13.22 16.06
CA THR A 166 -7.21 -12.64 17.41
C THR A 166 -8.33 -11.64 17.65
N LEU A 167 -8.56 -10.72 16.71
CA LEU A 167 -9.61 -9.71 16.81
C LEU A 167 -11.01 -10.34 16.82
N LEU A 168 -11.25 -11.33 15.95
CA LEU A 168 -12.53 -12.02 15.89
C LEU A 168 -12.81 -12.81 17.18
N ASP A 169 -11.80 -13.49 17.73
CA ASP A 169 -11.93 -14.19 19.01
C ASP A 169 -12.25 -13.25 20.16
N MET A 170 -11.58 -12.10 20.24
CA MET A 170 -11.84 -11.07 21.25
C MET A 170 -13.26 -10.50 21.18
N VAL A 171 -13.76 -10.24 19.97
CA VAL A 171 -15.14 -9.79 19.76
C VAL A 171 -16.14 -10.83 20.23
N ASN A 172 -15.91 -12.11 19.88
CA ASN A 172 -16.75 -13.23 20.29
C ASN A 172 -16.75 -13.44 21.82
N GLN A 173 -15.57 -13.38 22.46
CA GLN A 173 -15.44 -13.51 23.92
C GLN A 173 -16.14 -12.38 24.67
N ALA A 174 -16.10 -11.15 24.13
CA ALA A 174 -16.79 -10.00 24.67
C ALA A 174 -18.34 -10.09 24.47
N LYS A 175 -18.81 -11.06 23.68
CA LYS A 175 -20.22 -11.17 23.27
C LYS A 175 -20.73 -9.84 22.70
N ILE A 176 -19.99 -9.31 21.74
CA ILE A 176 -20.33 -8.12 20.98
C ILE A 176 -20.66 -8.54 19.55
N GLY A 177 -21.75 -8.00 18.98
CA GLY A 177 -22.08 -8.22 17.58
C GLY A 177 -21.26 -7.32 16.67
N LEU A 178 -20.82 -7.86 15.53
CA LEU A 178 -20.35 -7.04 14.42
C LEU A 178 -21.54 -6.51 13.65
N ALA A 179 -21.49 -5.25 13.22
CA ALA A 179 -22.56 -4.64 12.50
C ALA A 179 -22.77 -5.28 11.12
N TYR A 180 -24.03 -5.46 10.77
CA TYR A 180 -24.46 -5.90 9.44
C TYR A 180 -25.23 -4.79 8.76
N PRO A 181 -25.24 -4.70 7.41
CA PRO A 181 -26.18 -3.85 6.71
C PRO A 181 -27.61 -4.26 7.10
N SER A 182 -28.28 -3.44 7.91
CA SER A 182 -29.63 -3.72 8.42
C SER A 182 -30.63 -2.70 7.90
N GLN A 183 -31.86 -3.16 7.63
CA GLN A 183 -32.98 -2.31 7.23
C GLN A 183 -34.15 -2.52 8.21
N SER A 184 -34.70 -1.42 8.71
CA SER A 184 -35.94 -1.48 9.49
C SER A 184 -37.16 -1.39 8.55
N ILE A 185 -37.95 -2.46 8.47
CA ILE A 185 -39.15 -2.50 7.65
C ILE A 185 -40.38 -2.29 8.56
N TYR A 186 -41.08 -1.18 8.37
CA TYR A 186 -42.34 -0.91 9.05
C TYR A 186 -43.50 -1.45 8.21
N LEU A 187 -44.12 -2.52 8.66
CA LEU A 187 -45.33 -3.06 8.05
C LEU A 187 -46.58 -2.32 8.61
N LYS A 188 -47.23 -1.52 7.77
CA LYS A 188 -48.52 -0.93 8.12
C LYS A 188 -49.61 -2.01 7.92
N LYS A 189 -50.24 -2.44 9.00
CA LYS A 189 -51.45 -3.27 8.93
C LYS A 189 -52.60 -2.36 8.60
N ASP A 190 -53.27 -2.58 7.45
CA ASP A 190 -54.54 -1.96 7.10
C ASP A 190 -55.65 -2.47 7.98
#